data_d4e2c6855fd74d47398fc74c7b0d9efb
#
_entry.id   d4e2c6855fd74d47398fc74c7b0d9efb
#
_cell.length_a   1.000
_cell.length_b   1.000
_cell.length_c   1.000
_cell.angle_alpha   90.00
_cell.angle_beta   90.00
_cell.angle_gamma   90.00
#
_symmetry.space_group_name_H-M   'P 1'
#
loop_
_entity.id
_entity.type
_entity.pdbx_description
1 polymer ?
#
loop_
_entity_poly.entity_id
_entity_poly.type
_entity_poly.pdbx_seq_one_letter_code
_entity_poly.pdbx_strand_id
1 'polypeptide(L)'
;MGSEMCIRDRKYPELPISEPVKPITFWIENTTPVEFRGAVKEGVLRWNRAFRTAGFKNAVEVRVQPDDAEWEAGDIRYNVLRWTSSPRPPFGGYGPSFVNPKTGQILGADIMLEFVYFTNRVKYDKLYEEILNEDSVSEKCLAGYHLNQGNQFGFVTSMVSDYSSELKKRLINESIVQLVLHEVGHTLGLNHNFKSSYLHDNTRVHNKGITEEMGLTSSVMEYPSINVAPPEIEQGEYYTTTPGPYDKWAIEFGYSIPLENDELEESRINAILSRSTAP
;
A
#
# COMPACT_ATOMS: atom_id res chain seq x y z
N MET A 1 -0.06 -21.92 -4.17
CA MET A 1 0.72 -21.95 -2.93
C MET A 1 1.37 -20.60 -2.81
N GLY A 2 1.05 -19.89 -1.73
CA GLY A 2 1.29 -18.47 -1.63
C GLY A 2 2.76 -18.10 -1.45
N SER A 3 3.13 -17.00 -2.07
CA SER A 3 4.29 -16.23 -1.67
C SER A 3 3.95 -15.59 -0.32
N GLU A 4 4.55 -16.06 0.76
CA GLU A 4 4.23 -15.61 2.12
C GLU A 4 5.48 -15.06 2.79
N MET A 5 5.39 -13.85 3.35
CA MET A 5 6.29 -13.50 4.44
C MET A 5 5.95 -14.40 5.62
N CYS A 6 6.97 -15.04 6.24
CA CYS A 6 6.76 -16.00 7.34
C CYS A 6 6.14 -15.33 8.57
N ILE A 7 4.83 -15.21 8.58
CA ILE A 7 4.04 -14.84 9.74
C ILE A 7 2.97 -15.91 9.94
N ARG A 8 3.34 -17.11 10.36
CA ARG A 8 2.40 -18.19 10.59
C ARG A 8 2.19 -18.51 12.04
N ASP A 9 3.18 -18.24 12.89
CA ASP A 9 3.11 -18.63 14.29
C ASP A 9 2.52 -17.52 15.13
N ARG A 10 1.42 -17.82 15.82
CA ARG A 10 0.78 -16.95 16.81
C ARG A 10 1.31 -17.25 18.20
N LYS A 11 1.48 -16.20 19.01
CA LYS A 11 1.87 -16.36 20.43
C LYS A 11 0.85 -17.19 21.23
N TYR A 12 -0.44 -17.02 20.89
CA TYR A 12 -1.58 -17.68 21.53
C TYR A 12 -2.49 -18.25 20.44
N PRO A 13 -2.16 -19.44 19.90
CA PRO A 13 -2.89 -20.02 18.76
C PRO A 13 -4.34 -20.37 19.10
N GLU A 14 -4.65 -20.59 20.38
CA GLU A 14 -5.99 -20.87 20.89
C GLU A 14 -6.94 -19.67 20.88
N LEU A 15 -6.40 -18.44 20.79
CA LEU A 15 -7.22 -17.22 20.71
C LEU A 15 -7.64 -16.95 19.26
N PRO A 16 -8.85 -16.42 19.03
CA PRO A 16 -9.30 -16.08 17.68
C PRO A 16 -8.41 -15.01 17.02
N ILE A 17 -7.82 -14.10 17.80
CA ILE A 17 -6.86 -13.08 17.34
C ILE A 17 -5.69 -13.03 18.33
N SER A 18 -4.47 -13.15 17.83
CA SER A 18 -3.23 -13.10 18.61
C SER A 18 -2.15 -12.31 17.91
N GLU A 19 -1.15 -11.86 18.66
CA GLU A 19 0.09 -11.36 18.08
C GLU A 19 0.86 -12.51 17.41
N PRO A 20 1.63 -12.25 16.35
CA PRO A 20 2.58 -13.22 15.82
C PRO A 20 3.71 -13.45 16.82
N VAL A 21 4.37 -14.60 16.73
CA VAL A 21 5.62 -14.84 17.46
C VAL A 21 6.69 -13.87 17.00
N LYS A 22 6.78 -13.61 15.69
CA LYS A 22 7.68 -12.63 15.09
C LYS A 22 6.90 -11.76 14.10
N PRO A 23 6.75 -10.45 14.35
CA PRO A 23 6.08 -9.55 13.40
C PRO A 23 6.92 -9.34 12.14
N ILE A 24 6.25 -8.96 11.05
CA ILE A 24 6.89 -8.45 9.85
C ILE A 24 7.39 -7.04 10.18
N THR A 25 8.70 -6.87 10.28
CA THR A 25 9.31 -5.58 10.57
C THR A 25 9.73 -4.88 9.29
N PHE A 26 9.21 -3.68 9.09
CA PHE A 26 9.66 -2.77 8.04
C PHE A 26 10.54 -1.66 8.64
N TRP A 27 11.59 -1.28 7.92
CA TRP A 27 12.53 -0.26 8.32
C TRP A 27 12.42 0.95 7.41
N ILE A 28 12.17 2.12 7.97
CA ILE A 28 12.28 3.39 7.25
C ILE A 28 13.75 3.76 7.22
N GLU A 29 14.32 3.90 6.02
CA GLU A 29 15.71 4.33 5.84
C GLU A 29 15.95 5.68 6.52
N ASN A 30 17.10 5.86 7.19
CA ASN A 30 17.41 7.07 7.95
C ASN A 30 17.57 8.32 7.07
N THR A 31 17.76 8.16 5.75
CA THR A 31 17.76 9.26 4.77
C THR A 31 16.37 9.83 4.49
N THR A 32 15.29 9.13 4.88
CA THR A 32 13.92 9.64 4.73
C THR A 32 13.72 10.93 5.53
N PRO A 33 13.27 12.04 4.90
CA PRO A 33 13.01 13.29 5.61
C PRO A 33 12.04 13.11 6.78
N VAL A 34 12.34 13.73 7.91
CA VAL A 34 11.60 13.55 9.17
C VAL A 34 10.12 13.86 9.02
N GLU A 35 9.78 14.89 8.23
CA GLU A 35 8.40 15.31 7.97
C GLU A 35 7.55 14.25 7.26
N PHE A 36 8.15 13.32 6.52
CA PHE A 36 7.42 12.28 5.78
C PHE A 36 7.42 10.92 6.49
N ARG A 37 8.29 10.71 7.48
CA ARG A 37 8.36 9.43 8.23
C ARG A 37 7.03 9.04 8.85
N GLY A 38 6.23 10.03 9.29
CA GLY A 38 4.90 9.81 9.85
C GLY A 38 3.95 9.16 8.85
N ALA A 39 3.84 9.72 7.64
CA ALA A 39 2.98 9.19 6.58
C ALA A 39 3.46 7.83 6.08
N VAL A 40 4.78 7.65 5.92
CA VAL A 40 5.37 6.35 5.54
C VAL A 40 5.05 5.28 6.58
N LYS A 41 5.27 5.59 7.86
CA LYS A 41 4.94 4.67 8.97
C LYS A 41 3.46 4.31 8.99
N GLU A 42 2.59 5.30 8.79
CA GLU A 42 1.15 5.10 8.78
C GLU A 42 0.74 4.15 7.65
N GLY A 43 1.23 4.34 6.42
CA GLY A 43 0.94 3.48 5.28
C GLY A 43 1.27 2.01 5.57
N VAL A 44 2.42 1.73 6.15
CA VAL A 44 2.80 0.36 6.54
C VAL A 44 1.88 -0.20 7.63
N LEU A 45 1.66 0.55 8.71
CA LEU A 45 0.90 0.06 9.87
C LEU A 45 -0.58 -0.18 9.57
N ARG A 46 -1.14 0.49 8.56
CA ARG A 46 -2.55 0.29 8.13
C ARG A 46 -2.81 -1.14 7.67
N TRP A 47 -1.81 -1.88 7.21
CA TRP A 47 -1.95 -3.30 6.88
C TRP A 47 -2.35 -4.18 8.06
N ASN A 48 -2.09 -3.76 9.29
CA ASN A 48 -2.58 -4.48 10.47
C ASN A 48 -4.13 -4.63 10.48
N ARG A 49 -4.86 -3.75 9.79
CA ARG A 49 -6.32 -3.88 9.63
C ARG A 49 -6.68 -5.12 8.79
N ALA A 50 -5.93 -5.36 7.71
CA ALA A 50 -6.14 -6.55 6.89
C ALA A 50 -5.68 -7.84 7.60
N PHE A 51 -4.57 -7.81 8.32
CA PHE A 51 -4.08 -8.96 9.07
C PHE A 51 -5.03 -9.44 10.18
N ARG A 52 -5.92 -8.57 10.67
CA ARG A 52 -6.95 -9.01 11.65
C ARG A 52 -7.90 -10.04 11.07
N THR A 53 -8.18 -10.03 9.77
CA THR A 53 -9.01 -11.05 9.10
C THR A 53 -8.34 -12.42 9.05
N ALA A 54 -7.01 -12.45 9.05
CA ALA A 54 -6.20 -13.67 9.13
C ALA A 54 -5.91 -14.13 10.58
N GLY A 55 -6.52 -13.46 11.59
CA GLY A 55 -6.36 -13.81 13.01
C GLY A 55 -5.14 -13.20 13.70
N PHE A 56 -4.53 -12.16 13.12
CA PHE A 56 -3.38 -11.49 13.70
C PHE A 56 -3.70 -10.05 14.16
N LYS A 57 -3.16 -9.65 15.29
CA LYS A 57 -3.01 -8.24 15.71
C LYS A 57 -1.52 -7.90 15.76
N ASN A 58 -1.17 -6.65 15.42
CA ASN A 58 0.22 -6.20 15.40
C ASN A 58 1.13 -7.10 14.53
N ALA A 59 0.60 -7.56 13.39
CA ALA A 59 1.31 -8.40 12.44
C ALA A 59 2.50 -7.70 11.81
N VAL A 60 2.35 -6.39 11.60
CA VAL A 60 3.33 -5.52 10.95
C VAL A 60 3.78 -4.46 11.94
N GLU A 61 5.08 -4.24 12.04
CA GLU A 61 5.70 -3.16 12.82
C GLU A 61 6.64 -2.31 11.96
N VAL A 62 6.89 -1.09 12.40
CA VAL A 62 7.78 -0.15 11.70
C VAL A 62 8.82 0.39 12.65
N ARG A 63 10.06 0.38 12.20
CA ARG A 63 11.23 0.97 12.87
C ARG A 63 11.90 1.96 11.94
N VAL A 64 12.69 2.86 12.50
CA VAL A 64 13.57 3.74 11.72
C VAL A 64 14.98 3.16 11.81
N GLN A 65 15.69 3.13 10.67
CA GLN A 65 17.08 2.71 10.63
C GLN A 65 17.93 3.62 11.53
N PRO A 66 18.70 3.06 12.47
CA PRO A 66 19.63 3.85 13.28
C PRO A 66 20.69 4.53 12.40
N ASP A 67 21.15 5.72 12.81
CA ASP A 67 22.20 6.44 12.07
C ASP A 67 23.57 5.72 12.12
N ASP A 68 23.77 4.88 13.13
CA ASP A 68 24.94 4.03 13.33
C ASP A 68 24.74 2.58 12.88
N ALA A 69 23.71 2.31 12.06
CA ALA A 69 23.44 0.97 11.56
C ALA A 69 24.60 0.44 10.71
N GLU A 70 25.07 -0.76 11.01
CA GLU A 70 26.14 -1.47 10.27
C GLU A 70 25.61 -2.22 9.03
N TRP A 71 24.37 -1.93 8.60
CA TRP A 71 23.71 -2.54 7.45
C TRP A 71 23.10 -1.48 6.55
N GLU A 72 23.04 -1.76 5.26
CA GLU A 72 22.49 -0.88 4.23
C GLU A 72 21.12 -1.36 3.76
N ALA A 73 20.38 -0.48 3.09
CA ALA A 73 19.02 -0.74 2.61
C ALA A 73 18.91 -1.95 1.67
N GLY A 74 19.98 -2.32 0.95
CA GLY A 74 20.03 -3.52 0.10
C GLY A 74 20.28 -4.84 0.83
N ASP A 75 20.37 -4.85 2.17
CA ASP A 75 20.54 -6.07 2.93
C ASP A 75 19.24 -6.87 3.04
N ILE A 76 19.17 -8.02 2.40
CA ILE A 76 17.99 -8.89 2.33
C ILE A 76 17.43 -9.32 3.70
N ARG A 77 18.20 -9.17 4.77
CA ARG A 77 17.71 -9.46 6.14
C ARG A 77 16.71 -8.44 6.67
N TYR A 78 16.57 -7.30 6.01
CA TYR A 78 15.72 -6.19 6.42
C TYR A 78 14.73 -5.83 5.31
N ASN A 79 13.47 -5.62 5.67
CA ASN A 79 12.50 -5.04 4.74
C ASN A 79 12.62 -3.53 4.83
N VAL A 80 13.15 -2.87 3.83
CA VAL A 80 13.48 -1.45 3.89
C VAL A 80 12.59 -0.63 2.97
N LEU A 81 12.10 0.51 3.50
CA LEU A 81 11.49 1.57 2.70
C LEU A 81 12.55 2.65 2.47
N ARG A 82 13.05 2.73 1.25
CA ARG A 82 14.08 3.66 0.81
C ARG A 82 13.46 4.93 0.27
N TRP A 83 14.10 6.04 0.59
CA TRP A 83 13.73 7.35 0.05
C TRP A 83 14.70 7.74 -1.07
N THR A 84 14.24 7.67 -2.31
CA THR A 84 15.07 7.95 -3.48
C THR A 84 14.75 9.31 -4.09
N SER A 85 15.71 9.92 -4.75
CA SER A 85 15.56 11.18 -5.46
C SER A 85 16.34 11.13 -6.76
N SER A 86 15.71 10.64 -7.79
CA SER A 86 16.32 10.47 -9.11
C SER A 86 16.03 11.67 -10.00
N PRO A 87 17.01 12.17 -10.79
CA PRO A 87 16.76 13.26 -11.75
C PRO A 87 15.76 12.88 -12.84
N ARG A 88 15.66 11.59 -13.18
CA ARG A 88 14.73 11.00 -14.13
C ARG A 88 14.26 9.65 -13.56
N PRO A 89 13.28 9.66 -12.65
CA PRO A 89 12.86 8.43 -12.02
C PRO A 89 12.13 7.54 -13.03
N PRO A 90 12.50 6.23 -13.12
CA PRO A 90 11.82 5.30 -14.01
C PRO A 90 10.50 4.77 -13.43
N PHE A 91 10.21 5.10 -12.17
CA PHE A 91 8.99 4.68 -11.44
C PHE A 91 8.68 5.69 -10.34
N GLY A 92 7.44 5.69 -9.84
CA GLY A 92 7.02 6.52 -8.69
C GLY A 92 7.17 5.81 -7.35
N GLY A 93 6.95 4.51 -7.37
CA GLY A 93 7.20 3.55 -6.31
C GLY A 93 7.61 2.23 -6.94
N TYR A 94 8.30 1.40 -6.18
CA TYR A 94 8.68 0.06 -6.60
C TYR A 94 8.90 -0.81 -5.37
N GLY A 95 8.07 -1.83 -5.20
CA GLY A 95 8.07 -2.73 -4.04
C GLY A 95 8.43 -4.17 -4.41
N PRO A 96 9.68 -4.48 -4.80
CA PRO A 96 10.08 -5.85 -5.07
C PRO A 96 10.15 -6.67 -3.79
N SER A 97 9.77 -7.94 -3.91
CA SER A 97 10.00 -8.96 -2.89
C SER A 97 11.00 -10.00 -3.37
N PHE A 98 11.82 -10.50 -2.47
CA PHE A 98 12.75 -11.60 -2.71
C PHE A 98 12.09 -12.90 -2.29
N VAL A 99 11.80 -13.76 -3.25
CA VAL A 99 11.03 -14.99 -3.03
C VAL A 99 11.91 -16.22 -3.16
N ASN A 100 11.79 -17.15 -2.22
CA ASN A 100 12.42 -18.45 -2.33
C ASN A 100 11.74 -19.24 -3.46
N PRO A 101 12.46 -19.59 -4.55
CA PRO A 101 11.85 -20.22 -5.72
C PRO A 101 11.34 -21.64 -5.45
N LYS A 102 11.77 -22.29 -4.37
CA LYS A 102 11.32 -23.63 -4.01
C LYS A 102 10.05 -23.65 -3.18
N THR A 103 9.83 -22.64 -2.35
CA THR A 103 8.73 -22.61 -1.37
C THR A 103 7.72 -21.51 -1.63
N GLY A 104 8.07 -20.47 -2.42
CA GLY A 104 7.27 -19.27 -2.57
C GLY A 104 7.35 -18.31 -1.39
N GLN A 105 8.15 -18.62 -0.37
CA GLN A 105 8.31 -17.78 0.81
C GLN A 105 8.96 -16.45 0.46
N ILE A 106 8.38 -15.33 0.91
CA ILE A 106 8.99 -14.01 0.80
C ILE A 106 10.05 -13.88 1.90
N LEU A 107 11.30 -13.69 1.49
CA LEU A 107 12.48 -13.62 2.37
C LEU A 107 12.76 -12.18 2.82
N GLY A 108 12.42 -11.21 2.00
CA GLY A 108 12.67 -9.81 2.26
C GLY A 108 12.04 -8.91 1.20
N ALA A 109 12.06 -7.61 1.46
CA ALA A 109 11.52 -6.59 0.56
C ALA A 109 12.42 -5.34 0.56
N ASP A 110 12.55 -4.70 -0.60
CA ASP A 110 13.24 -3.41 -0.75
C ASP A 110 12.30 -2.46 -1.50
N ILE A 111 11.66 -1.55 -0.76
CA ILE A 111 10.65 -0.64 -1.30
C ILE A 111 11.30 0.70 -1.58
N MET A 112 11.22 1.17 -2.82
CA MET A 112 11.72 2.47 -3.23
C MET A 112 10.57 3.45 -3.36
N LEU A 113 10.66 4.58 -2.67
CA LEU A 113 9.71 5.69 -2.73
C LEU A 113 10.40 6.87 -3.42
N GLU A 114 9.93 7.28 -4.60
CA GLU A 114 10.58 8.31 -5.39
C GLU A 114 10.04 9.70 -5.02
N PHE A 115 10.87 10.47 -4.33
CA PHE A 115 10.52 11.79 -3.81
C PHE A 115 10.15 12.84 -4.88
N VAL A 116 10.72 12.73 -6.05
CA VAL A 116 10.50 13.69 -7.15
C VAL A 116 9.02 13.82 -7.50
N TYR A 117 8.25 12.73 -7.39
CA TYR A 117 6.81 12.75 -7.65
C TYR A 117 6.00 13.53 -6.61
N PHE A 118 6.55 13.77 -5.43
CA PHE A 118 5.86 14.56 -4.39
C PHE A 118 6.26 16.04 -4.40
N THR A 119 7.41 16.39 -4.99
CA THR A 119 7.97 17.74 -4.93
C THR A 119 7.77 18.59 -6.17
N ASN A 120 7.06 18.09 -7.20
CA ASN A 120 6.88 18.77 -8.49
C ASN A 120 8.21 19.17 -9.18
N ARG A 121 9.32 18.48 -8.91
CA ARG A 121 10.61 18.77 -9.53
C ARG A 121 10.71 18.26 -10.97
N VAL A 122 9.82 17.37 -11.40
CA VAL A 122 9.76 16.86 -12.76
C VAL A 122 8.96 17.85 -13.60
N LYS A 123 9.59 18.44 -14.61
CA LYS A 123 8.87 19.23 -15.61
C LYS A 123 8.03 18.28 -16.47
N TYR A 124 6.75 18.60 -16.61
CA TYR A 124 5.73 17.80 -17.30
C TYR A 124 6.12 17.32 -18.69
N ASP A 125 6.76 18.19 -19.48
CA ASP A 125 7.03 17.96 -20.90
C ASP A 125 7.83 16.66 -21.16
N LYS A 126 8.71 16.27 -20.24
CA LYS A 126 9.53 15.06 -20.39
C LYS A 126 8.83 13.78 -19.94
N LEU A 127 7.86 13.88 -19.02
CA LEU A 127 7.09 12.73 -18.56
C LEU A 127 6.15 12.21 -19.66
N TYR A 128 5.55 13.11 -20.44
CA TYR A 128 4.70 12.74 -21.57
C TYR A 128 5.49 12.12 -22.71
N GLU A 129 6.72 12.57 -22.99
CA GLU A 129 7.58 12.02 -24.03
C GLU A 129 8.03 10.58 -23.72
N GLU A 130 8.28 10.25 -22.44
CA GLU A 130 8.70 8.89 -22.05
C GLU A 130 7.56 7.87 -22.00
N ILE A 131 6.32 8.32 -21.74
CA ILE A 131 5.13 7.44 -21.73
C ILE A 131 4.69 7.05 -23.13
N LEU A 132 4.93 7.91 -24.11
CA LEU A 132 4.60 7.66 -25.51
C LEU A 132 5.57 6.67 -26.20
N ASN A 133 6.69 6.35 -25.57
CA ASN A 133 7.60 5.31 -26.02
C ASN A 133 7.23 3.96 -25.37
N GLU A 134 6.27 3.29 -25.97
CA GLU A 134 5.50 2.14 -25.45
C GLU A 134 6.29 0.86 -25.12
N ASP A 135 7.55 0.73 -25.46
CA ASP A 135 8.24 -0.58 -25.42
C ASP A 135 8.80 -0.99 -24.04
N SER A 136 8.64 -0.19 -22.98
CA SER A 136 9.20 -0.50 -21.66
C SER A 136 8.25 -0.42 -20.47
N VAL A 137 6.95 -0.23 -20.70
CA VAL A 137 5.97 0.13 -19.63
C VAL A 137 5.40 -1.10 -18.90
N SER A 138 5.54 -2.31 -19.44
CA SER A 138 4.80 -3.50 -18.97
C SER A 138 5.22 -4.05 -17.59
N GLU A 139 6.35 -3.63 -17.02
CA GLU A 139 6.85 -4.15 -15.74
C GLU A 139 6.99 -3.10 -14.63
N LYS A 140 6.67 -1.83 -14.89
CA LYS A 140 6.88 -0.73 -13.94
C LYS A 140 5.60 -0.38 -13.19
N CYS A 141 5.70 -0.19 -11.87
CA CYS A 141 4.60 0.37 -11.09
C CYS A 141 4.42 1.86 -11.39
N LEU A 142 3.24 2.24 -11.89
CA LEU A 142 2.89 3.62 -12.24
C LEU A 142 2.15 4.36 -11.12
N ALA A 143 1.98 3.75 -9.93
CA ALA A 143 1.22 4.33 -8.82
C ALA A 143 1.67 5.76 -8.49
N GLY A 144 2.96 5.99 -8.31
CA GLY A 144 3.50 7.31 -8.01
C GLY A 144 3.24 8.35 -9.12
N TYR A 145 3.25 7.93 -10.38
CA TYR A 145 2.90 8.81 -11.50
C TYR A 145 1.44 9.27 -11.43
N HIS A 146 0.51 8.33 -11.24
CA HIS A 146 -0.92 8.66 -11.10
C HIS A 146 -1.20 9.54 -9.89
N LEU A 147 -0.52 9.28 -8.77
CA LEU A 147 -0.61 10.11 -7.58
C LEU A 147 -0.10 11.54 -7.81
N ASN A 148 0.99 11.71 -8.57
CA ASN A 148 1.47 13.03 -8.91
C ASN A 148 0.46 13.79 -9.78
N GLN A 149 -0.10 13.17 -10.81
CA GLN A 149 -1.17 13.79 -11.62
C GLN A 149 -2.38 14.17 -10.76
N GLY A 150 -2.81 13.26 -9.87
CA GLY A 150 -3.90 13.49 -8.93
C GLY A 150 -3.60 14.67 -8.00
N ASN A 151 -2.41 14.73 -7.39
CA ASN A 151 -2.00 15.85 -6.54
C ASN A 151 -2.06 17.19 -7.28
N GLN A 152 -1.63 17.23 -8.53
CA GLN A 152 -1.66 18.46 -9.30
C GLN A 152 -3.07 18.89 -9.67
N PHE A 153 -3.92 17.93 -10.07
CA PHE A 153 -5.33 18.22 -10.28
C PHE A 153 -5.99 18.73 -8.98
N GLY A 154 -5.71 18.10 -7.84
CA GLY A 154 -6.19 18.54 -6.54
C GLY A 154 -5.70 19.94 -6.16
N PHE A 155 -4.44 20.29 -6.45
CA PHE A 155 -3.92 21.65 -6.22
C PHE A 155 -4.60 22.69 -7.11
N VAL A 156 -4.76 22.40 -8.40
CA VAL A 156 -5.40 23.33 -9.33
C VAL A 156 -6.87 23.57 -8.96
N THR A 157 -7.60 22.50 -8.67
CA THR A 157 -9.01 22.61 -8.28
C THR A 157 -9.21 23.35 -6.95
N SER A 158 -8.30 23.14 -5.99
CA SER A 158 -8.36 23.83 -4.69
C SER A 158 -7.95 25.30 -4.76
N MET A 159 -7.11 25.70 -5.74
CA MET A 159 -6.79 27.11 -5.97
C MET A 159 -8.02 27.97 -6.35
N VAL A 160 -9.04 27.33 -6.92
CA VAL A 160 -10.28 27.99 -7.30
C VAL A 160 -11.21 28.22 -6.08
N SER A 161 -11.12 27.37 -5.06
CA SER A 161 -12.03 27.39 -3.90
C SER A 161 -11.44 27.98 -2.62
N ASP A 162 -10.27 27.56 -2.19
CA ASP A 162 -9.50 28.12 -1.04
C ASP A 162 -8.17 27.38 -0.85
N TYR A 163 -7.08 27.94 -1.35
CA TYR A 163 -5.77 27.30 -1.26
C TYR A 163 -5.14 27.52 0.11
N SER A 164 -5.23 26.52 0.98
CA SER A 164 -4.54 26.53 2.26
C SER A 164 -3.30 25.60 2.28
N SER A 165 -2.30 25.99 3.09
CA SER A 165 -1.11 25.15 3.32
C SER A 165 -1.47 23.79 3.94
N GLU A 166 -2.56 23.73 4.69
CA GLU A 166 -3.06 22.52 5.32
C GLU A 166 -3.62 21.53 4.29
N LEU A 167 -4.34 22.03 3.28
CA LEU A 167 -4.83 21.19 2.18
C LEU A 167 -3.68 20.55 1.42
N LYS A 168 -2.63 21.33 1.12
CA LYS A 168 -1.43 20.80 0.46
C LYS A 168 -0.76 19.70 1.26
N LYS A 169 -0.59 19.90 2.57
CA LYS A 169 -0.03 18.89 3.48
C LYS A 169 -0.88 17.63 3.49
N ARG A 170 -2.21 17.79 3.57
CA ARG A 170 -3.15 16.67 3.57
C ARG A 170 -3.04 15.85 2.28
N LEU A 171 -3.08 16.49 1.11
CA LEU A 171 -2.94 15.83 -0.18
C LEU A 171 -1.63 15.04 -0.28
N ILE A 172 -0.51 15.68 0.10
CA ILE A 172 0.79 15.01 0.09
C ILE A 172 0.81 13.82 1.07
N ASN A 173 0.32 14.01 2.29
CA ASN A 173 0.32 12.93 3.27
C ASN A 173 -0.53 11.74 2.84
N GLU A 174 -1.77 11.98 2.39
CA GLU A 174 -2.65 10.92 1.93
C GLU A 174 -2.07 10.19 0.71
N SER A 175 -1.44 10.92 -0.23
CA SER A 175 -0.79 10.32 -1.39
C SER A 175 0.43 9.45 -1.01
N ILE A 176 1.22 9.86 -0.01
CA ILE A 176 2.33 9.04 0.51
C ILE A 176 1.77 7.78 1.18
N VAL A 177 0.73 7.91 2.02
CA VAL A 177 0.09 6.76 2.68
C VAL A 177 -0.41 5.77 1.63
N GLN A 178 -1.10 6.24 0.57
CA GLN A 178 -1.57 5.38 -0.50
C GLN A 178 -0.42 4.68 -1.23
N LEU A 179 0.63 5.41 -1.62
CA LEU A 179 1.79 4.81 -2.29
C LEU A 179 2.43 3.73 -1.42
N VAL A 180 2.66 4.02 -0.14
CA VAL A 180 3.26 3.05 0.78
C VAL A 180 2.36 1.82 0.96
N LEU A 181 1.04 2.02 1.11
CA LEU A 181 0.08 0.90 1.17
C LEU A 181 0.20 0.03 -0.09
N HIS A 182 0.26 0.65 -1.26
CA HIS A 182 0.36 -0.04 -2.55
C HIS A 182 1.65 -0.86 -2.65
N GLU A 183 2.81 -0.23 -2.43
CA GLU A 183 4.11 -0.90 -2.56
C GLU A 183 4.31 -2.00 -1.51
N VAL A 184 3.86 -1.77 -0.27
CA VAL A 184 3.83 -2.82 0.76
C VAL A 184 2.92 -3.97 0.34
N GLY A 185 1.77 -3.69 -0.30
CA GLY A 185 0.89 -4.72 -0.85
C GLY A 185 1.60 -5.67 -1.80
N HIS A 186 2.44 -5.14 -2.71
CA HIS A 186 3.28 -5.98 -3.57
C HIS A 186 4.21 -6.88 -2.77
N THR A 187 4.84 -6.35 -1.73
CA THR A 187 5.75 -7.14 -0.88
C THR A 187 5.02 -8.16 0.00
N LEU A 188 3.71 -8.03 0.17
CA LEU A 188 2.84 -9.03 0.80
C LEU A 188 2.28 -10.04 -0.19
N GLY A 189 2.66 -9.97 -1.47
CA GLY A 189 2.28 -10.92 -2.52
C GLY A 189 1.03 -10.54 -3.31
N LEU A 190 0.52 -9.31 -3.19
CA LEU A 190 -0.63 -8.86 -3.96
C LEU A 190 -0.20 -8.34 -5.33
N ASN A 191 -1.02 -8.64 -6.34
CA ASN A 191 -0.93 -8.06 -7.68
C ASN A 191 -1.93 -6.92 -7.87
N HIS A 192 -1.76 -6.12 -8.93
CA HIS A 192 -2.71 -5.07 -9.27
C HIS A 192 -4.14 -5.60 -9.42
N ASN A 193 -5.11 -4.81 -8.96
CA ASN A 193 -6.54 -5.10 -9.07
C ASN A 193 -7.30 -3.89 -9.60
N PHE A 194 -7.38 -3.76 -10.93
CA PHE A 194 -8.02 -2.63 -11.62
C PHE A 194 -9.57 -2.68 -11.66
N LYS A 195 -10.20 -3.60 -10.93
CA LYS A 195 -11.65 -3.59 -10.69
C LYS A 195 -12.06 -2.91 -9.40
N SER A 196 -11.10 -2.42 -8.64
CA SER A 196 -11.32 -1.95 -7.27
C SER A 196 -12.12 -0.66 -7.16
N SER A 197 -12.16 0.15 -8.21
CA SER A 197 -12.89 1.43 -8.25
C SER A 197 -14.43 1.27 -8.26
N TYR A 198 -14.94 0.05 -8.38
CA TYR A 198 -16.39 -0.22 -8.36
C TYR A 198 -16.99 -0.38 -6.95
N LEU A 199 -16.20 -0.20 -5.89
CA LEU A 199 -16.65 -0.42 -4.50
C LEU A 199 -17.78 0.52 -4.07
N HIS A 200 -17.71 1.78 -4.48
CA HIS A 200 -18.65 2.81 -4.07
C HIS A 200 -19.31 3.47 -5.29
N ASP A 201 -20.56 3.88 -5.10
CA ASP A 201 -21.22 4.82 -6.00
C ASP A 201 -20.69 6.25 -5.76
N ASN A 202 -21.11 7.18 -6.62
CA ASN A 202 -20.67 8.58 -6.60
C ASN A 202 -21.14 9.38 -5.36
N THR A 203 -22.03 8.84 -4.54
CA THR A 203 -22.49 9.49 -3.30
C THR A 203 -21.72 8.97 -2.09
N ARG A 204 -21.47 7.67 -2.05
CA ARG A 204 -20.79 7.01 -0.92
C ARG A 204 -19.28 7.27 -0.90
N VAL A 205 -18.67 7.45 -2.08
CA VAL A 205 -17.21 7.69 -2.21
C VAL A 205 -16.74 8.96 -1.49
N HIS A 206 -17.63 9.93 -1.26
CA HIS A 206 -17.32 11.17 -0.52
C HIS A 206 -17.63 11.08 0.98
N ASN A 207 -18.27 10.01 1.42
CA ASN A 207 -18.59 9.83 2.85
C ASN A 207 -17.36 9.31 3.61
N LYS A 208 -16.72 10.22 4.37
CA LYS A 208 -15.51 9.95 5.12
C LYS A 208 -15.67 8.76 6.09
N GLY A 209 -16.80 8.64 6.79
CA GLY A 209 -17.05 7.53 7.72
C GLY A 209 -17.05 6.16 7.01
N ILE A 210 -17.53 6.10 5.77
CA ILE A 210 -17.52 4.88 4.96
C ILE A 210 -16.11 4.60 4.45
N THR A 211 -15.44 5.61 3.89
CA THR A 211 -14.14 5.41 3.23
C THR A 211 -12.99 5.16 4.21
N GLU A 212 -13.03 5.72 5.42
CA GLU A 212 -12.07 5.40 6.48
C GLU A 212 -12.13 3.94 6.95
N GLU A 213 -13.30 3.29 6.85
CA GLU A 213 -13.48 1.90 7.25
C GLU A 213 -13.22 0.92 6.09
N MET A 214 -13.74 1.24 4.90
CA MET A 214 -13.76 0.34 3.75
C MET A 214 -12.70 0.65 2.70
N GLY A 215 -12.05 1.81 2.75
CA GLY A 215 -11.22 2.34 1.67
C GLY A 215 -12.06 3.08 0.63
N LEU A 216 -11.42 3.93 -0.19
CA LEU A 216 -12.04 4.54 -1.37
C LEU A 216 -12.27 3.51 -2.50
N THR A 217 -11.42 2.49 -2.54
CA THR A 217 -11.45 1.38 -3.50
C THR A 217 -11.47 0.06 -2.76
N SER A 218 -11.89 -1.01 -3.42
CA SER A 218 -11.89 -2.36 -2.80
C SER A 218 -10.49 -2.90 -2.55
N SER A 219 -9.48 -2.33 -3.19
CA SER A 219 -8.06 -2.70 -3.02
C SER A 219 -7.15 -1.49 -3.17
N VAL A 220 -6.11 -1.42 -2.36
CA VAL A 220 -5.02 -0.45 -2.52
C VAL A 220 -4.13 -0.75 -3.73
N MET A 221 -4.31 -1.91 -4.38
CA MET A 221 -3.58 -2.34 -5.57
C MET A 221 -4.17 -1.78 -6.88
N GLU A 222 -5.01 -0.75 -6.79
CA GLU A 222 -5.55 0.05 -7.88
C GLU A 222 -4.70 1.32 -8.09
N TYR A 223 -4.85 1.95 -9.25
CA TYR A 223 -4.38 3.31 -9.54
C TYR A 223 -5.57 4.28 -9.63
N PRO A 224 -6.26 4.55 -8.52
CA PRO A 224 -7.45 5.38 -8.54
C PRO A 224 -7.09 6.83 -8.83
N SER A 225 -8.00 7.53 -9.50
CA SER A 225 -7.95 8.98 -9.58
C SER A 225 -8.17 9.58 -8.18
N ILE A 226 -7.65 10.80 -7.99
CA ILE A 226 -7.93 11.58 -6.77
C ILE A 226 -9.45 11.77 -6.59
N ASN A 227 -9.93 11.60 -5.37
CA ASN A 227 -11.33 11.81 -5.01
C ASN A 227 -11.56 13.28 -4.63
N VAL A 228 -12.02 14.09 -5.56
CA VAL A 228 -12.40 15.48 -5.32
C VAL A 228 -13.91 15.57 -5.23
N ALA A 229 -14.44 15.98 -4.07
CA ALA A 229 -15.85 16.17 -3.86
C ALA A 229 -16.39 17.38 -4.63
N PRO A 230 -17.65 17.32 -5.16
CA PRO A 230 -18.34 18.50 -5.67
C PRO A 230 -18.44 19.59 -4.60
N PRO A 231 -18.56 20.88 -4.98
CA PRO A 231 -18.58 22.00 -4.03
C PRO A 231 -19.64 21.93 -2.92
N GLU A 232 -20.73 21.21 -3.17
CA GLU A 232 -21.86 21.07 -2.23
C GLU A 232 -21.66 19.92 -1.23
N ILE A 233 -20.61 19.10 -1.42
CA ILE A 233 -20.34 17.91 -0.59
C ILE A 233 -19.06 18.16 0.21
N GLU A 234 -19.12 17.85 1.51
CA GLU A 234 -17.92 17.89 2.36
C GLU A 234 -16.86 16.95 1.83
N GLN A 235 -15.63 17.45 1.68
CA GLN A 235 -14.50 16.68 1.17
C GLN A 235 -14.08 15.59 2.17
N GLY A 236 -14.31 14.33 1.80
CA GLY A 236 -13.77 13.15 2.48
C GLY A 236 -12.28 12.93 2.20
N GLU A 237 -11.84 11.68 2.17
CA GLU A 237 -10.46 11.34 1.79
C GLU A 237 -10.21 11.65 0.31
N TYR A 238 -9.05 12.18 -0.01
CA TYR A 238 -8.59 12.38 -1.39
C TYR A 238 -8.04 11.10 -2.00
N TYR A 239 -7.40 10.27 -1.17
CA TYR A 239 -6.75 9.02 -1.57
C TYR A 239 -7.14 7.88 -0.65
N THR A 240 -7.01 6.64 -1.14
CA THR A 240 -7.21 5.44 -0.32
C THR A 240 -6.13 5.36 0.75
N THR A 241 -6.53 5.48 2.02
CA THR A 241 -5.60 5.37 3.16
C THR A 241 -5.81 4.10 3.99
N THR A 242 -6.66 3.20 3.55
CA THR A 242 -7.04 1.97 4.29
C THR A 242 -7.14 0.79 3.32
N PRO A 243 -6.60 -0.41 3.68
CA PRO A 243 -6.82 -1.63 2.93
C PRO A 243 -8.31 -1.93 2.77
N GLY A 244 -8.73 -2.15 1.52
CA GLY A 244 -10.12 -2.40 1.18
C GLY A 244 -10.58 -3.84 1.45
N PRO A 245 -11.85 -4.16 1.10
CA PRO A 245 -12.40 -5.51 1.29
C PRO A 245 -11.63 -6.60 0.55
N TYR A 246 -11.16 -6.32 -0.67
CA TYR A 246 -10.35 -7.27 -1.44
C TYR A 246 -9.00 -7.52 -0.78
N ASP A 247 -8.33 -6.48 -0.28
CA ASP A 247 -7.04 -6.64 0.41
C ASP A 247 -7.19 -7.49 1.66
N LYS A 248 -8.25 -7.26 2.44
CA LYS A 248 -8.58 -8.06 3.62
C LYS A 248 -8.82 -9.52 3.26
N TRP A 249 -9.55 -9.77 2.17
CA TRP A 249 -9.79 -11.12 1.66
C TRP A 249 -8.49 -11.79 1.19
N ALA A 250 -7.64 -11.08 0.47
CA ALA A 250 -6.36 -11.60 -0.02
C ALA A 250 -5.41 -11.95 1.13
N ILE A 251 -5.33 -11.11 2.16
CA ILE A 251 -4.53 -11.37 3.36
C ILE A 251 -5.11 -12.56 4.15
N GLU A 252 -6.43 -12.66 4.28
CA GLU A 252 -7.06 -13.82 4.93
C GLU A 252 -6.73 -15.12 4.18
N PHE A 253 -6.79 -15.11 2.86
CA PHE A 253 -6.45 -16.26 2.02
C PHE A 253 -4.98 -16.67 2.18
N GLY A 254 -4.06 -15.69 2.07
CA GLY A 254 -2.61 -15.95 2.03
C GLY A 254 -1.97 -16.20 3.39
N TYR A 255 -2.54 -15.64 4.48
CA TYR A 255 -1.86 -15.56 5.77
C TYR A 255 -2.60 -16.26 6.94
N SER A 256 -3.84 -16.73 6.74
CA SER A 256 -4.52 -17.51 7.79
C SER A 256 -3.76 -18.80 8.08
N ILE A 257 -3.72 -19.19 9.35
CA ILE A 257 -3.06 -20.42 9.76
C ILE A 257 -3.81 -21.63 9.18
N PRO A 258 -3.13 -22.54 8.50
CA PRO A 258 -3.73 -23.77 8.00
C PRO A 258 -4.27 -24.64 9.16
N LEU A 259 -5.35 -25.33 8.90
CA LEU A 259 -5.88 -26.32 9.83
C LEU A 259 -5.09 -27.64 9.69
N GLU A 260 -4.95 -28.40 10.80
CA GLU A 260 -4.22 -29.68 10.80
C GLU A 260 -4.92 -30.76 9.99
N ASN A 261 -6.25 -30.69 9.86
CA ASN A 261 -7.06 -31.63 9.10
C ASN A 261 -7.24 -31.17 7.67
N ASP A 262 -6.79 -31.94 6.69
CA ASP A 262 -6.80 -31.57 5.25
C ASP A 262 -8.21 -31.30 4.71
N GLU A 263 -9.24 -32.05 5.13
CA GLU A 263 -10.63 -31.86 4.69
C GLU A 263 -11.21 -30.53 5.24
N LEU A 264 -10.91 -30.20 6.50
CA LEU A 264 -11.32 -28.95 7.11
C LEU A 264 -10.57 -27.77 6.48
N GLU A 265 -9.30 -27.94 6.17
CA GLU A 265 -8.50 -26.92 5.48
C GLU A 265 -9.02 -26.66 4.07
N GLU A 266 -9.32 -27.69 3.31
CA GLU A 266 -9.92 -27.55 1.97
C GLU A 266 -11.28 -26.84 2.05
N SER A 267 -12.11 -27.20 3.02
CA SER A 267 -13.40 -26.53 3.27
C SER A 267 -13.22 -25.07 3.62
N ARG A 268 -12.25 -24.72 4.48
CA ARG A 268 -11.92 -23.36 4.85
C ARG A 268 -11.45 -22.54 3.62
N ILE A 269 -10.53 -23.08 2.84
CA ILE A 269 -10.02 -22.42 1.63
C ILE A 269 -11.16 -22.17 0.65
N ASN A 270 -12.01 -23.17 0.40
CA ASN A 270 -13.15 -23.06 -0.50
C ASN A 270 -14.17 -22.02 -0.01
N ALA A 271 -14.39 -21.90 1.30
CA ALA A 271 -15.24 -20.85 1.88
C ALA A 271 -14.67 -19.45 1.68
N ILE A 272 -13.34 -19.27 1.79
CA ILE A 272 -12.67 -17.99 1.49
C ILE A 272 -12.78 -17.67 0.00
N LEU A 273 -12.45 -18.63 -0.87
CA LEU A 273 -12.43 -18.45 -2.33
C LEU A 273 -13.83 -18.16 -2.90
N SER A 274 -14.87 -18.79 -2.37
CA SER A 274 -16.27 -18.57 -2.84
C SER A 274 -16.72 -17.12 -2.69
N ARG A 275 -16.17 -16.37 -1.76
CA ARG A 275 -16.47 -14.94 -1.57
C ARG A 275 -15.93 -14.06 -2.69
N SER A 276 -14.92 -14.51 -3.47
CA SER A 276 -14.37 -13.75 -4.59
C SER A 276 -15.35 -13.58 -5.76
N THR A 277 -16.36 -14.45 -5.83
CA THR A 277 -17.40 -14.45 -6.86
C THR A 277 -18.77 -14.04 -6.33
N ALA A 278 -18.86 -13.68 -5.06
CA ALA A 278 -20.10 -13.15 -4.47
C ALA A 278 -20.45 -11.79 -5.09
N PRO A 279 -21.74 -11.52 -5.36
CA PRO A 279 -22.20 -10.26 -5.94
C PRO A 279 -21.98 -9.07 -5.00
#